data_bc1280beb4b750ffde5950361e7a2d06
#
_entry.id   bc1280beb4b750ffde5950361e7a2d06
#
_cell.length_a   1.000
_cell.length_b   1.000
_cell.length_c   1.000
_cell.angle_alpha   90.00
_cell.angle_beta   90.00
_cell.angle_gamma   90.00
#
_symmetry.space_group_name_H-M   'P 1'
#
loop_
_entity.id
_entity.type
_entity.pdbx_description
1 polymer ?
#
loop_
_entity_poly.entity_id
_entity_poly.type
_entity_poly.pdbx_seq_one_letter_code
_entity_poly.pdbx_strand_id
1 'polypeptide(L)'
;IITNNNDEIQADLVTQKQLEGRDEIDWRRNLLFSTWGFIWLGGVQYFIYVHLFTRRLFPNASKFVSKSFKEKLRDREGQKTLMKQIALDQGIHHPFFLFPCFYSLKSFIESYDDKTLTLTQSVRNGLNLYAQNAREDILRCWAFWVPAFAFNFSVCPIWMRVPFVAGASFFWTMFWSFTRGSPS
;
A
#
# COMPACT_ATOMS: atom_id res chain seq x y z
N ILE A 1 8.95 -7.06 -11.86
CA ILE A 1 7.79 -7.59 -11.10
C ILE A 1 8.25 -8.45 -9.91
N ILE A 2 9.44 -9.04 -9.94
CA ILE A 2 9.97 -9.92 -8.86
C ILE A 2 10.60 -9.13 -7.69
N THR A 3 10.85 -7.85 -7.86
CA THR A 3 11.53 -7.01 -6.86
C THR A 3 10.69 -6.69 -5.61
N ASN A 4 9.36 -6.60 -5.73
CA ASN A 4 8.50 -6.15 -4.63
C ASN A 4 8.44 -7.12 -3.43
N ASN A 5 8.54 -8.43 -3.68
CA ASN A 5 8.43 -9.40 -2.58
C ASN A 5 9.65 -9.38 -1.64
N ASN A 6 10.85 -9.20 -2.24
CA ASN A 6 12.08 -9.10 -1.45
C ASN A 6 12.11 -7.83 -0.59
N ASP A 7 11.54 -6.72 -1.09
CA ASP A 7 11.55 -5.44 -0.39
C ASP A 7 10.67 -5.48 0.88
N GLU A 8 9.50 -6.11 0.81
CA GLU A 8 8.61 -6.27 1.97
C GLU A 8 9.19 -7.21 3.02
N ILE A 9 9.78 -8.34 2.57
CA ILE A 9 10.49 -9.28 3.45
C ILE A 9 11.64 -8.56 4.16
N GLN A 10 12.47 -7.86 3.41
CA GLN A 10 13.63 -7.16 3.97
C GLN A 10 13.21 -6.00 4.88
N ALA A 11 12.19 -5.23 4.52
CA ALA A 11 11.68 -4.14 5.34
C ALA A 11 11.22 -4.63 6.71
N ASP A 12 10.48 -5.73 6.77
CA ASP A 12 10.02 -6.31 8.03
C ASP A 12 11.19 -6.89 8.85
N LEU A 13 12.12 -7.61 8.21
CA LEU A 13 13.33 -8.14 8.89
C LEU A 13 14.22 -7.03 9.47
N VAL A 14 14.42 -5.94 8.72
CA VAL A 14 15.16 -4.77 9.19
C VAL A 14 14.44 -4.15 10.39
N THR A 15 13.11 -4.05 10.34
CA THR A 15 12.31 -3.51 11.44
C THR A 15 12.47 -4.37 12.68
N GLN A 16 12.29 -5.68 12.58
CA GLN A 16 12.38 -6.58 13.71
C GLN A 16 13.78 -6.58 14.35
N LYS A 17 14.85 -6.64 13.54
CA LYS A 17 16.21 -6.73 14.04
C LYS A 17 16.82 -5.39 14.45
N GLN A 18 16.66 -4.36 13.64
CA GLN A 18 17.39 -3.10 13.83
C GLN A 18 16.58 -2.05 14.58
N LEU A 19 15.27 -1.99 14.38
CA LEU A 19 14.43 -0.99 15.04
C LEU A 19 13.81 -1.49 16.34
N GLU A 20 13.41 -2.76 16.41
CA GLU A 20 12.80 -3.36 17.59
C GLU A 20 13.82 -4.11 18.47
N GLY A 21 15.01 -4.42 17.94
CA GLY A 21 16.07 -5.13 18.66
C GLY A 21 15.67 -6.55 19.07
N ARG A 22 14.84 -7.23 18.30
CA ARG A 22 14.38 -8.58 18.62
C ARG A 22 15.48 -9.60 18.37
N ASP A 23 15.70 -10.50 19.34
CA ASP A 23 16.63 -11.61 19.21
C ASP A 23 16.08 -12.68 18.25
N GLU A 24 14.78 -12.95 18.32
CA GLU A 24 14.09 -13.92 17.47
C GLU A 24 13.18 -13.23 16.46
N ILE A 25 13.17 -13.74 15.21
CA ILE A 25 12.34 -13.22 14.12
C ILE A 25 10.93 -13.79 14.23
N ASP A 26 9.93 -12.91 14.20
CA ASP A 26 8.53 -13.31 14.05
C ASP A 26 8.25 -13.67 12.58
N TRP A 27 8.38 -14.94 12.26
CA TRP A 27 8.17 -15.46 10.91
C TRP A 27 6.73 -15.36 10.42
N ARG A 28 5.75 -15.32 11.32
CA ARG A 28 4.34 -15.11 10.93
C ARG A 28 4.10 -13.70 10.43
N ARG A 29 4.64 -12.75 11.14
CA ARG A 29 4.63 -11.35 10.73
C ARG A 29 5.35 -11.18 9.39
N ASN A 30 6.53 -11.81 9.23
CA ASN A 30 7.25 -11.78 7.96
C ASN A 30 6.46 -12.43 6.82
N LEU A 31 5.77 -13.56 7.06
CA LEU A 31 4.88 -14.20 6.10
C LEU A 31 3.71 -13.28 5.71
N LEU A 32 3.14 -12.53 6.65
CA LEU A 32 2.07 -11.57 6.38
C LEU A 32 2.55 -10.52 5.36
N PHE A 33 3.65 -9.83 5.66
CA PHE A 33 4.17 -8.78 4.78
C PHE A 33 4.65 -9.34 3.43
N SER A 34 5.26 -10.52 3.40
CA SER A 34 5.66 -11.19 2.16
C SER A 34 4.46 -11.51 1.27
N THR A 35 3.44 -12.14 1.84
CA THR A 35 2.21 -12.50 1.11
C THR A 35 1.49 -11.25 0.62
N TRP A 36 1.43 -10.21 1.45
CA TRP A 36 0.84 -8.93 1.09
C TRP A 36 1.59 -8.27 -0.07
N GLY A 37 2.91 -8.19 0.02
CA GLY A 37 3.75 -7.63 -1.04
C GLY A 37 3.56 -8.35 -2.38
N PHE A 38 3.56 -9.67 -2.35
CA PHE A 38 3.39 -10.47 -3.57
C PHE A 38 2.00 -10.29 -4.20
N ILE A 39 0.93 -10.48 -3.43
CA ILE A 39 -0.44 -10.45 -3.96
C ILE A 39 -0.88 -9.01 -4.26
N TRP A 40 -0.72 -8.12 -3.27
CA TRP A 40 -1.29 -6.78 -3.38
C TRP A 40 -0.41 -5.85 -4.21
N LEU A 41 0.85 -5.68 -3.84
CA LEU A 41 1.74 -4.77 -4.56
C LEU A 41 2.12 -5.32 -5.94
N GLY A 42 2.43 -6.60 -6.03
CA GLY A 42 2.82 -7.24 -7.29
C GLY A 42 1.65 -7.45 -8.26
N GLY A 43 0.48 -7.82 -7.78
CA GLY A 43 -0.68 -8.17 -8.59
C GLY A 43 -1.74 -7.08 -8.68
N VAL A 44 -2.44 -6.85 -7.56
CA VAL A 44 -3.61 -5.98 -7.52
C VAL A 44 -3.25 -4.53 -7.87
N GLN A 45 -2.21 -4.00 -7.28
CA GLN A 45 -1.78 -2.62 -7.47
C GLN A 45 -1.28 -2.36 -8.91
N TYR A 46 -0.55 -3.32 -9.48
CA TYR A 46 -0.16 -3.25 -10.89
C TYR A 46 -1.40 -3.17 -11.80
N PHE A 47 -2.40 -4.03 -11.57
CA PHE A 47 -3.65 -4.00 -12.33
C PHE A 47 -4.36 -2.64 -12.20
N ILE A 48 -4.49 -2.11 -10.98
CA ILE A 48 -5.15 -0.83 -10.73
C ILE A 48 -4.41 0.32 -11.42
N TYR A 49 -3.11 0.47 -11.23
CA TYR A 49 -2.40 1.65 -11.73
C TYR A 49 -2.10 1.59 -13.23
N VAL A 50 -1.81 0.42 -13.78
CA VAL A 50 -1.48 0.29 -15.20
C VAL A 50 -2.72 0.09 -16.06
N HIS A 51 -3.57 -0.87 -15.71
CA HIS A 51 -4.72 -1.19 -16.56
C HIS A 51 -5.93 -0.29 -16.29
N LEU A 52 -6.32 -0.11 -15.03
CA LEU A 52 -7.51 0.64 -14.71
C LEU A 52 -7.25 2.15 -14.78
N PHE A 53 -6.29 2.68 -14.03
CA PHE A 53 -6.03 4.12 -13.99
C PHE A 53 -5.48 4.64 -15.31
N THR A 54 -4.37 4.09 -15.80
CA THR A 54 -3.70 4.66 -16.97
C THR A 54 -4.45 4.42 -18.27
N ARG A 55 -4.98 3.19 -18.48
CA ARG A 55 -5.60 2.86 -19.77
C ARG A 55 -7.08 3.20 -19.86
N ARG A 56 -7.84 3.08 -18.77
CA ARG A 56 -9.30 3.26 -18.80
C ARG A 56 -9.78 4.58 -18.21
N LEU A 57 -9.41 4.90 -16.98
CA LEU A 57 -9.98 6.04 -16.26
C LEU A 57 -9.30 7.37 -16.60
N PHE A 58 -7.98 7.34 -16.81
CA PHE A 58 -7.20 8.57 -17.02
C PHE A 58 -6.23 8.48 -18.21
N PRO A 59 -6.72 8.24 -19.45
CA PRO A 59 -5.87 8.02 -20.61
C PRO A 59 -4.99 9.24 -20.95
N ASN A 60 -5.40 10.45 -20.56
CA ASN A 60 -4.64 11.68 -20.77
C ASN A 60 -3.61 11.98 -19.66
N ALA A 61 -3.52 11.15 -18.60
CA ALA A 61 -2.56 11.37 -17.51
C ALA A 61 -1.10 11.35 -18.00
N SER A 62 -0.76 10.55 -19.01
CA SER A 62 0.57 10.52 -19.63
C SER A 62 0.97 11.86 -20.25
N LYS A 63 0.03 12.57 -20.86
CA LYS A 63 0.26 13.90 -21.45
C LYS A 63 0.59 14.95 -20.38
N PHE A 64 -0.04 14.85 -19.22
CA PHE A 64 0.26 15.74 -18.10
C PHE A 64 1.67 15.50 -17.54
N VAL A 65 2.07 14.24 -17.43
CA VAL A 65 3.40 13.86 -16.90
C VAL A 65 4.53 14.42 -17.78
N SER A 66 4.38 14.40 -19.11
CA SER A 66 5.39 14.88 -20.06
C SER A 66 5.55 16.41 -20.11
N LYS A 67 4.62 17.17 -19.51
CA LYS A 67 4.71 18.63 -19.46
C LYS A 67 5.81 19.13 -18.53
N SER A 68 6.39 20.28 -18.85
CA SER A 68 7.30 20.99 -17.95
C SER A 68 6.57 21.46 -16.67
N PHE A 69 7.32 21.74 -15.61
CA PHE A 69 6.72 22.18 -14.34
C PHE A 69 5.86 23.46 -14.50
N LYS A 70 6.32 24.43 -15.30
CA LYS A 70 5.56 25.65 -15.57
C LYS A 70 4.24 25.40 -16.32
N GLU A 71 4.24 24.47 -17.28
CA GLU A 71 3.05 24.05 -18.01
C GLU A 71 2.07 23.29 -17.12
N LYS A 72 2.59 22.42 -16.21
CA LYS A 72 1.73 21.72 -15.23
C LYS A 72 1.00 22.67 -14.30
N LEU A 73 1.64 23.75 -13.86
CA LEU A 73 1.01 24.78 -13.04
C LEU A 73 -0.12 25.53 -13.76
N ARG A 74 -0.06 25.62 -15.09
CA ARG A 74 -1.09 26.27 -15.92
C ARG A 74 -2.18 25.31 -16.42
N ASP A 75 -1.93 24.01 -16.37
CA ASP A 75 -2.83 22.97 -16.86
C ASP A 75 -3.84 22.56 -15.79
N ARG A 76 -4.92 23.33 -15.68
CA ARG A 76 -6.00 23.07 -14.71
C ARG A 76 -6.66 21.71 -14.91
N GLU A 77 -6.85 21.25 -16.15
CA GLU A 77 -7.47 19.95 -16.44
C GLU A 77 -6.55 18.78 -16.05
N GLY A 78 -5.25 18.91 -16.32
CA GLY A 78 -4.25 17.94 -15.85
C GLY A 78 -4.19 17.87 -14.32
N GLN A 79 -4.24 19.03 -13.63
CA GLN A 79 -4.29 19.09 -12.17
C GLN A 79 -5.57 18.43 -11.60
N LYS A 80 -6.74 18.69 -12.20
CA LYS A 80 -7.98 18.01 -11.81
C LYS A 80 -7.89 16.49 -11.99
N THR A 81 -7.28 16.06 -13.09
CA THR A 81 -7.06 14.63 -13.37
C THR A 81 -6.14 14.01 -12.31
N LEU A 82 -5.06 14.69 -11.94
CA LEU A 82 -4.15 14.29 -10.87
C LEU A 82 -4.90 14.17 -9.52
N MET A 83 -5.66 15.17 -9.15
CA MET A 83 -6.45 15.15 -7.91
C MET A 83 -7.48 14.02 -7.89
N LYS A 84 -8.14 13.75 -9.03
CA LYS A 84 -9.08 12.61 -9.14
C LYS A 84 -8.38 11.27 -8.98
N GLN A 85 -7.18 11.09 -9.54
CA GLN A 85 -6.39 9.87 -9.35
C GLN A 85 -6.06 9.66 -7.88
N ILE A 86 -5.54 10.69 -7.21
CA ILE A 86 -5.20 10.62 -5.78
C ILE A 86 -6.46 10.37 -4.93
N ALA A 87 -7.55 11.10 -5.20
CA ALA A 87 -8.80 10.95 -4.45
C ALA A 87 -9.41 9.55 -4.60
N LEU A 88 -9.38 8.98 -5.80
CA LEU A 88 -9.88 7.64 -6.05
C LEU A 88 -9.02 6.58 -5.32
N ASP A 89 -7.70 6.74 -5.39
CA ASP A 89 -6.77 5.83 -4.75
C ASP A 89 -6.82 5.93 -3.21
N GLN A 90 -6.66 7.13 -2.68
CA GLN A 90 -6.55 7.34 -1.24
C GLN A 90 -7.93 7.39 -0.52
N GLY A 91 -8.98 7.79 -1.23
CA GLY A 91 -10.33 7.93 -0.66
C GLY A 91 -11.22 6.70 -0.85
N ILE A 92 -10.94 5.86 -1.85
CA ILE A 92 -11.77 4.67 -2.14
C ILE A 92 -10.93 3.40 -2.05
N HIS A 93 -9.86 3.28 -2.84
CA HIS A 93 -9.09 2.05 -2.92
C HIS A 93 -8.46 1.68 -1.56
N HIS A 94 -7.80 2.61 -0.88
CA HIS A 94 -7.16 2.33 0.41
C HIS A 94 -8.16 2.01 1.52
N PRO A 95 -9.18 2.85 1.81
CA PRO A 95 -10.10 2.59 2.92
C PRO A 95 -11.00 1.37 2.74
N PHE A 96 -11.46 1.11 1.51
CA PHE A 96 -12.49 0.09 1.27
C PHE A 96 -11.96 -1.22 0.71
N PHE A 97 -10.72 -1.26 0.22
CA PHE A 97 -10.14 -2.48 -0.34
C PHE A 97 -8.80 -2.82 0.33
N LEU A 98 -7.82 -1.93 0.32
CA LEU A 98 -6.48 -2.23 0.80
C LEU A 98 -6.47 -2.58 2.29
N PHE A 99 -6.93 -1.68 3.15
CA PHE A 99 -6.90 -1.92 4.59
C PHE A 99 -7.80 -3.09 5.04
N PRO A 100 -9.07 -3.20 4.61
CA PRO A 100 -9.88 -4.36 4.96
C PRO A 100 -9.25 -5.69 4.58
N CYS A 101 -8.66 -5.79 3.39
CA CYS A 101 -7.96 -7.00 2.95
C CYS A 101 -6.70 -7.27 3.78
N PHE A 102 -5.89 -6.23 4.08
CA PHE A 102 -4.70 -6.38 4.90
C PHE A 102 -5.04 -6.90 6.32
N TYR A 103 -6.00 -6.28 6.98
CA TYR A 103 -6.40 -6.67 8.33
C TYR A 103 -7.05 -8.07 8.36
N SER A 104 -7.79 -8.44 7.31
CA SER A 104 -8.35 -9.79 7.18
C SER A 104 -7.24 -10.84 7.02
N LEU A 105 -6.23 -10.57 6.19
CA LEU A 105 -5.07 -11.44 6.01
C LEU A 105 -4.25 -11.53 7.31
N LYS A 106 -4.01 -10.39 7.97
CA LYS A 106 -3.31 -10.33 9.26
C LYS A 106 -3.98 -11.24 10.27
N SER A 107 -5.28 -11.04 10.51
CA SER A 107 -6.04 -11.85 11.46
C SER A 107 -6.04 -13.34 11.09
N PHE A 108 -6.11 -13.68 9.82
CA PHE A 108 -6.06 -15.07 9.36
C PHE A 108 -4.70 -15.72 9.68
N ILE A 109 -3.60 -15.04 9.39
CA ILE A 109 -2.24 -15.58 9.62
C ILE A 109 -1.95 -15.70 11.12
N GLU A 110 -2.34 -14.70 11.92
CA GLU A 110 -2.16 -14.71 13.37
C GLU A 110 -2.99 -15.81 14.06
N SER A 111 -4.18 -16.10 13.57
CA SER A 111 -5.09 -17.13 14.11
C SER A 111 -4.91 -18.52 13.52
N TYR A 112 -3.92 -18.75 12.67
CA TYR A 112 -3.75 -20.00 11.92
C TYR A 112 -3.61 -21.25 12.80
N ASP A 113 -2.99 -21.13 13.97
CA ASP A 113 -2.83 -22.26 14.91
C ASP A 113 -4.08 -22.50 15.76
N ASP A 114 -4.98 -21.55 15.82
CA ASP A 114 -6.24 -21.71 16.55
C ASP A 114 -7.27 -22.47 15.71
N LYS A 115 -7.23 -23.79 15.82
CA LYS A 115 -8.18 -24.69 15.10
C LYS A 115 -9.64 -24.47 15.47
N THR A 116 -9.93 -23.66 16.49
CA THR A 116 -11.31 -23.34 16.89
C THR A 116 -11.88 -22.21 16.06
N LEU A 117 -11.04 -21.38 15.42
CA LEU A 117 -11.46 -20.26 14.58
C LEU A 117 -11.68 -20.69 13.13
N THR A 118 -12.86 -20.36 12.62
CA THR A 118 -13.16 -20.52 11.20
C THR A 118 -12.60 -19.34 10.38
N LEU A 119 -12.37 -19.54 9.07
CA LEU A 119 -11.95 -18.48 8.16
C LEU A 119 -12.86 -17.24 8.27
N THR A 120 -14.19 -17.46 8.35
CA THR A 120 -15.17 -16.38 8.47
C THR A 120 -14.98 -15.58 9.77
N GLN A 121 -14.67 -16.25 10.86
CA GLN A 121 -14.39 -15.59 12.15
C GLN A 121 -13.10 -14.79 12.09
N SER A 122 -12.02 -15.33 11.49
CA SER A 122 -10.75 -14.60 11.30
C SER A 122 -10.95 -13.34 10.46
N VAL A 123 -11.66 -13.42 9.33
CA VAL A 123 -11.99 -12.26 8.51
C VAL A 123 -12.81 -11.23 9.28
N ARG A 124 -13.81 -11.66 10.02
CA ARG A 124 -14.66 -10.77 10.85
C ARG A 124 -13.82 -10.06 11.93
N ASN A 125 -12.92 -10.79 12.59
CA ASN A 125 -12.02 -10.21 13.59
C ASN A 125 -11.10 -9.16 12.96
N GLY A 126 -10.52 -9.46 11.79
CA GLY A 126 -9.70 -8.51 11.04
C GLY A 126 -10.47 -7.24 10.66
N LEU A 127 -11.70 -7.36 10.17
CA LEU A 127 -12.55 -6.21 9.84
C LEU A 127 -12.93 -5.38 11.08
N ASN A 128 -13.20 -6.02 12.21
CA ASN A 128 -13.46 -5.32 13.46
C ASN A 128 -12.22 -4.55 13.95
N LEU A 129 -11.05 -5.18 13.86
CA LEU A 129 -9.77 -4.53 14.20
C LEU A 129 -9.49 -3.35 13.27
N TYR A 130 -9.75 -3.49 11.98
CA TYR A 130 -9.67 -2.37 11.05
C TYR A 130 -10.63 -1.24 11.46
N ALA A 131 -11.89 -1.53 11.74
CA ALA A 131 -12.86 -0.50 12.12
C ALA A 131 -12.42 0.31 13.36
N GLN A 132 -11.76 -0.33 14.32
CA GLN A 132 -11.20 0.33 15.50
C GLN A 132 -10.02 1.26 15.17
N ASN A 133 -9.16 0.86 14.22
CA ASN A 133 -7.95 1.58 13.88
C ASN A 133 -8.08 2.48 12.63
N ALA A 134 -9.18 2.36 11.87
CA ALA A 134 -9.34 2.94 10.54
C ALA A 134 -9.01 4.43 10.46
N ARG A 135 -9.47 5.23 11.44
CA ARG A 135 -9.22 6.66 11.44
C ARG A 135 -7.73 6.98 11.51
N GLU A 136 -7.02 6.35 12.43
CA GLU A 136 -5.61 6.60 12.65
C GLU A 136 -4.78 6.11 11.44
N ASP A 137 -5.07 4.91 10.97
CA ASP A 137 -4.37 4.28 9.86
C ASP A 137 -4.56 5.05 8.55
N ILE A 138 -5.78 5.52 8.27
CA ILE A 138 -6.07 6.33 7.09
C ILE A 138 -5.34 7.68 7.17
N LEU A 139 -5.33 8.34 8.32
CA LEU A 139 -4.63 9.61 8.48
C LEU A 139 -3.12 9.45 8.31
N ARG A 140 -2.51 8.41 8.88
CA ARG A 140 -1.09 8.10 8.69
C ARG A 140 -0.78 7.76 7.21
N CYS A 141 -1.64 6.95 6.59
CA CYS A 141 -1.54 6.61 5.17
C CYS A 141 -1.58 7.88 4.31
N TRP A 142 -2.54 8.75 4.52
CA TRP A 142 -2.66 10.00 3.76
C TRP A 142 -1.45 10.92 3.96
N ALA A 143 -0.94 11.03 5.19
CA ALA A 143 0.23 11.86 5.46
C ALA A 143 1.46 11.43 4.65
N PHE A 144 1.64 10.14 4.42
CA PHE A 144 2.74 9.60 3.62
C PHE A 144 2.40 9.49 2.13
N TRP A 145 1.27 8.84 1.79
CA TRP A 145 0.98 8.46 0.42
C TRP A 145 0.39 9.56 -0.44
N VAL A 146 -0.35 10.52 0.12
CA VAL A 146 -0.88 11.64 -0.69
C VAL A 146 0.24 12.43 -1.35
N PRO A 147 1.29 12.91 -0.63
CA PRO A 147 2.43 13.57 -1.27
C PRO A 147 3.23 12.63 -2.18
N ALA A 148 3.43 11.36 -1.80
CA ALA A 148 4.13 10.39 -2.64
C ALA A 148 3.39 10.15 -3.97
N PHE A 149 2.08 9.99 -3.96
CA PHE A 149 1.29 9.83 -5.18
C PHE A 149 1.13 11.13 -5.98
N ALA A 150 1.08 12.28 -5.32
CA ALA A 150 1.14 13.56 -6.02
C ALA A 150 2.44 13.66 -6.85
N PHE A 151 3.57 13.26 -6.27
CA PHE A 151 4.84 13.17 -7.00
C PHE A 151 4.79 12.09 -8.09
N ASN A 152 4.41 10.87 -7.74
CA ASN A 152 4.38 9.74 -8.67
C ASN A 152 3.53 10.02 -9.91
N PHE A 153 2.29 10.49 -9.73
CA PHE A 153 1.39 10.74 -10.86
C PHE A 153 1.70 12.01 -11.64
N SER A 154 2.43 12.98 -11.04
CA SER A 154 2.80 14.23 -11.73
C SER A 154 4.16 14.18 -12.41
N VAL A 155 5.12 13.41 -11.88
CA VAL A 155 6.52 13.43 -12.33
C VAL A 155 6.94 12.11 -12.95
N CYS A 156 6.55 10.96 -12.36
CA CYS A 156 7.01 9.68 -12.84
C CYS A 156 6.32 9.26 -14.15
N PRO A 157 7.09 8.94 -15.21
CA PRO A 157 6.55 8.33 -16.40
C PRO A 157 5.93 6.98 -16.07
N ILE A 158 5.04 6.47 -16.93
CA ILE A 158 4.22 5.27 -16.66
C ILE A 158 5.08 4.07 -16.23
N TRP A 159 6.22 3.86 -16.90
CA TRP A 159 7.14 2.75 -16.59
C TRP A 159 7.83 2.87 -15.23
N MET A 160 7.97 4.10 -14.70
CA MET A 160 8.64 4.37 -13.43
C MET A 160 7.66 4.38 -12.24
N ARG A 161 6.36 4.43 -12.48
CA ARG A 161 5.34 4.51 -11.42
C ARG A 161 5.39 3.32 -10.47
N VAL A 162 5.49 2.11 -11.01
CA VAL A 162 5.57 0.89 -10.20
C VAL A 162 6.90 0.79 -9.45
N PRO A 163 8.07 0.98 -10.07
CA PRO A 163 9.35 1.07 -9.34
C PRO A 163 9.36 2.12 -8.23
N PHE A 164 8.79 3.31 -8.47
CA PHE A 164 8.70 4.35 -7.45
C PHE A 164 7.86 3.90 -6.25
N VAL A 165 6.68 3.32 -6.53
CA VAL A 165 5.81 2.80 -5.45
C VAL A 165 6.51 1.69 -4.70
N ALA A 166 7.23 0.79 -5.37
CA ALA A 166 8.00 -0.26 -4.71
C ALA A 166 9.03 0.31 -3.72
N GLY A 167 9.84 1.28 -4.16
CA GLY A 167 10.80 1.94 -3.29
C GLY A 167 10.15 2.68 -2.12
N ALA A 168 9.05 3.40 -2.35
CA ALA A 168 8.30 4.07 -1.30
C ALA A 168 7.65 3.06 -0.33
N SER A 169 7.16 1.93 -0.85
CA SER A 169 6.57 0.86 -0.05
C SER A 169 7.57 0.24 0.91
N PHE A 170 8.85 0.13 0.55
CA PHE A 170 9.88 -0.37 1.46
C PHE A 170 9.89 0.44 2.77
N PHE A 171 9.98 1.77 2.68
CA PHE A 171 9.96 2.65 3.86
C PHE A 171 8.60 2.64 4.58
N TRP A 172 7.52 2.58 3.81
CA TRP A 172 6.18 2.49 4.38
C TRP A 172 5.98 1.19 5.15
N THR A 173 6.45 0.06 4.63
CA THR A 173 6.34 -1.24 5.29
C THR A 173 7.16 -1.29 6.58
N MET A 174 8.37 -0.72 6.58
CA MET A 174 9.14 -0.58 7.82
C MET A 174 8.34 0.18 8.89
N PHE A 175 7.76 1.33 8.52
CA PHE A 175 6.93 2.12 9.43
C PHE A 175 5.67 1.35 9.88
N TRP A 176 4.99 0.70 8.94
CA TRP A 176 3.76 -0.03 9.21
C TRP A 176 4.01 -1.30 10.04
N SER A 177 5.07 -2.01 9.73
CA SER A 177 5.51 -3.18 10.49
C SER A 177 5.81 -2.82 11.94
N PHE A 178 6.52 -1.72 12.18
CA PHE A 178 6.79 -1.21 13.51
C PHE A 178 5.53 -0.82 14.29
N THR A 179 4.54 -0.20 13.62
CA THR A 179 3.36 0.35 14.29
C THR A 179 2.20 -0.64 14.43
N ARG A 180 2.06 -1.60 13.52
CA ARG A 180 0.92 -2.54 13.43
C ARG A 180 1.33 -4.02 13.25
N GLY A 181 2.62 -4.30 13.14
CA GLY A 181 3.13 -5.65 12.93
C GLY A 181 3.11 -6.50 14.19
N SER A 182 3.25 -5.90 15.38
CA SER A 182 3.19 -6.63 16.65
C SER A 182 1.77 -7.16 16.91
N PRO A 183 1.64 -8.37 17.49
CA PRO A 183 0.35 -8.88 17.95
C PRO A 183 -0.29 -7.92 18.94
N SER A 184 -1.55 -7.65 18.75
CA SER A 184 -2.37 -6.81 19.65
C SER A 184 -2.80 -7.62 20.87
#